data_795b857723eb7d18aea2b8bb1c6d6a1c
#
_entry.id   795b857723eb7d18aea2b8bb1c6d6a1c
#
_cell.length_a   1.000
_cell.length_b   1.000
_cell.length_c   1.000
_cell.angle_alpha   90.00
_cell.angle_beta   90.00
_cell.angle_gamma   90.00
#
_symmetry.space_group_name_H-M   'P 1'
#
loop_
_entity.id
_entity.type
_entity.pdbx_description
1 polymer ?
#
loop_
_entity_poly.entity_id
_entity_poly.type
_entity_poly.pdbx_seq_one_letter_code
_entity_poly.pdbx_strand_id
1 'polypeptide(L)'
;MSTLTPKARKERLVTRELPEELLVYDLDRHKASCLNRMAMATWRRCDGQATVPEIAEALRGVFGIPVDERAVWLALERLSRAYLLEEPVVLPRWAEGYSRREWVASVGRVSAVLVPAVVSILSPMAASAASGISITACSARPDASCGGTPCKTPLTTCVKQGKMCTCA
;
A
#
# COMPACT_ATOMS: atom_id res chain seq x y z
N MET A 1 -30.87 4.47 -12.57
CA MET A 1 -29.50 4.95 -12.27
C MET A 1 -29.09 4.25 -10.99
N SER A 2 -28.15 3.30 -11.06
CA SER A 2 -27.68 2.61 -9.86
C SER A 2 -26.87 3.59 -9.02
N THR A 3 -27.39 3.90 -7.83
CA THR A 3 -26.72 4.78 -6.88
C THR A 3 -25.64 3.95 -6.18
N LEU A 4 -24.36 4.14 -6.55
CA LEU A 4 -23.25 3.46 -5.91
C LEU A 4 -23.03 4.06 -4.52
N THR A 5 -23.08 3.22 -3.49
CA THR A 5 -22.74 3.57 -2.11
C THR A 5 -21.52 2.76 -1.68
N PRO A 6 -20.32 3.29 -1.89
CA PRO A 6 -19.08 2.52 -1.64
C PRO A 6 -18.91 2.27 -0.14
N LYS A 7 -18.43 1.08 0.22
CA LYS A 7 -18.16 0.69 1.59
C LYS A 7 -16.70 0.31 1.78
N ALA A 8 -16.06 0.96 2.76
CA ALA A 8 -14.68 0.70 3.11
C ALA A 8 -14.55 -0.63 3.84
N ARG A 9 -13.63 -1.48 3.38
CA ARG A 9 -13.24 -2.67 4.11
C ARG A 9 -12.44 -2.24 5.35
N LYS A 10 -12.79 -2.78 6.49
CA LYS A 10 -12.10 -2.54 7.77
C LYS A 10 -11.56 -3.83 8.37
N GLU A 11 -12.14 -4.95 8.00
CA GLU A 11 -11.74 -6.26 8.50
C GLU A 11 -10.37 -6.66 8.00
N ARG A 12 -9.56 -7.23 8.89
CA ARG A 12 -8.22 -7.73 8.58
C ARG A 12 -7.26 -6.65 8.04
N LEU A 13 -7.52 -5.38 8.38
CA LEU A 13 -6.67 -4.24 8.06
C LEU A 13 -6.12 -3.62 9.35
N VAL A 14 -4.83 -3.33 9.34
CA VAL A 14 -4.16 -2.54 10.37
C VAL A 14 -3.87 -1.17 9.79
N THR A 15 -4.31 -0.12 10.46
CA THR A 15 -4.12 1.25 9.99
C THR A 15 -3.21 2.03 10.92
N ARG A 16 -2.36 2.87 10.34
CA ARG A 16 -1.53 3.83 11.06
C ARG A 16 -1.62 5.20 10.39
N GLU A 17 -2.03 6.18 11.17
CA GLU A 17 -2.08 7.56 10.70
C GLU A 17 -0.69 8.20 10.72
N LEU A 18 -0.40 8.92 9.66
CA LEU A 18 0.73 9.82 9.49
C LEU A 18 0.18 11.23 9.25
N PRO A 19 0.95 12.30 9.38
CA PRO A 19 0.43 13.67 9.29
C PRO A 19 -0.37 13.98 8.02
N GLU A 20 0.05 13.46 6.87
CA GLU A 20 -0.56 13.71 5.56
C GLU A 20 -1.01 12.43 4.84
N GLU A 21 -0.84 11.26 5.45
CA GLU A 21 -1.03 9.97 4.84
C GLU A 21 -1.66 8.96 5.81
N LEU A 22 -2.25 7.92 5.27
CA LEU A 22 -2.71 6.76 6.02
C LEU A 22 -2.02 5.50 5.49
N LEU A 23 -1.27 4.85 6.35
CA LEU A 23 -0.73 3.53 6.05
C LEU A 23 -1.77 2.47 6.43
N VAL A 24 -2.10 1.61 5.48
CA VAL A 24 -3.03 0.50 5.64
C VAL A 24 -2.29 -0.79 5.31
N TYR A 25 -2.24 -1.72 6.26
CA TYR A 25 -1.66 -3.05 6.05
C TYR A 25 -2.76 -4.10 5.98
N ASP A 26 -2.82 -4.81 4.87
CA ASP A 26 -3.74 -5.94 4.65
C ASP A 26 -3.09 -7.23 5.16
N LEU A 27 -3.67 -7.78 6.23
CA LEU A 27 -3.19 -9.00 6.88
C LEU A 27 -3.37 -10.25 6.01
N ASP A 28 -4.38 -10.26 5.13
CA ASP A 28 -4.66 -11.43 4.29
C ASP A 28 -3.77 -11.47 3.05
N ARG A 29 -3.43 -10.30 2.52
CA ARG A 29 -2.62 -10.16 1.30
C ARG A 29 -1.17 -9.83 1.55
N HIS A 30 -0.80 -9.60 2.82
CA HIS A 30 0.54 -9.15 3.23
C HIS A 30 1.00 -7.92 2.42
N LYS A 31 0.09 -6.97 2.24
CA LYS A 31 0.29 -5.81 1.39
C LYS A 31 0.11 -4.52 2.19
N ALA A 32 1.11 -3.64 2.13
CA ALA A 32 1.00 -2.29 2.67
C ALA A 32 0.52 -1.34 1.57
N SER A 33 -0.41 -0.46 1.90
CA SER A 33 -0.89 0.60 1.02
C SER A 33 -0.78 1.94 1.73
N CYS A 34 -0.16 2.91 1.10
CA CYS A 34 -0.07 4.28 1.58
C CYS A 34 -1.09 5.13 0.82
N LEU A 35 -2.02 5.71 1.54
CA LEU A 35 -3.08 6.57 1.03
C LEU A 35 -2.69 8.01 1.31
N ASN A 36 -2.65 8.85 0.27
CA ASN A 36 -2.50 10.27 0.47
C ASN A 36 -3.78 10.88 1.08
N ARG A 37 -3.73 12.15 1.45
CA ARG A 37 -4.82 12.87 2.11
C ARG A 37 -6.16 12.73 1.40
N MET A 38 -6.18 12.81 0.05
CA MET A 38 -7.41 12.69 -0.75
C MET A 38 -7.97 11.25 -0.70
N ALA A 39 -7.13 10.24 -0.93
CA ALA A 39 -7.53 8.84 -0.88
C ALA A 39 -7.99 8.43 0.53
N MET A 40 -7.28 8.89 1.57
CA MET A 40 -7.65 8.69 2.97
C MET A 40 -9.01 9.30 3.30
N ALA A 41 -9.23 10.57 2.92
CA ALA A 41 -10.49 11.25 3.18
C ALA A 41 -11.65 10.59 2.44
N THR A 42 -11.45 10.15 1.20
CA THR A 42 -12.45 9.38 0.45
C THR A 42 -12.74 8.05 1.13
N TRP A 43 -11.71 7.29 1.51
CA TRP A 43 -11.85 5.98 2.15
C TRP A 43 -12.64 6.07 3.46
N ARG A 44 -12.43 7.12 4.26
CA ARG A 44 -13.16 7.37 5.51
C ARG A 44 -14.64 7.67 5.30
N ARG A 45 -15.01 8.21 4.14
CA ARG A 45 -16.40 8.52 3.78
C ARG A 45 -17.13 7.37 3.12
N CYS A 46 -16.44 6.28 2.80
CA CYS A 46 -17.05 5.07 2.27
C CYS A 46 -17.70 4.27 3.42
N ASP A 47 -18.86 4.68 3.87
CA ASP A 47 -19.62 4.05 4.96
C ASP A 47 -20.69 3.05 4.47
N GLY A 48 -20.87 2.95 3.15
CA GLY A 48 -21.90 2.12 2.52
C GLY A 48 -23.26 2.80 2.41
N GLN A 49 -23.38 4.07 2.81
CA GLN A 49 -24.60 4.86 2.73
C GLN A 49 -24.45 6.09 1.83
N ALA A 50 -23.31 6.77 1.94
CA ALA A 50 -23.03 7.96 1.16
C ALA A 50 -22.80 7.62 -0.33
N THR A 51 -23.44 8.38 -1.19
CA THR A 51 -23.27 8.31 -2.64
C THR A 51 -22.01 9.07 -3.08
N VAL A 52 -21.54 8.83 -4.30
CA VAL A 52 -20.36 9.51 -4.84
C VAL A 52 -20.50 11.04 -4.85
N PRO A 53 -21.63 11.63 -5.26
CA PRO A 53 -21.85 13.08 -5.15
C PRO A 53 -21.79 13.59 -3.70
N GLU A 54 -22.37 12.88 -2.76
CA GLU A 54 -22.36 13.26 -1.34
C GLU A 54 -20.96 13.20 -0.75
N ILE A 55 -20.17 12.19 -1.15
CA ILE A 55 -18.74 12.10 -0.80
C ILE A 55 -17.98 13.31 -1.36
N ALA A 56 -18.21 13.67 -2.63
CA ALA A 56 -17.57 14.84 -3.24
C ALA A 56 -17.89 16.13 -2.48
N GLU A 57 -19.15 16.33 -2.10
CA GLU A 57 -19.58 17.48 -1.32
C GLU A 57 -18.94 17.52 0.07
N ALA A 58 -18.93 16.37 0.76
CA ALA A 58 -18.27 16.26 2.06
C ALA A 58 -16.76 16.55 1.99
N LEU A 59 -16.08 16.10 0.93
CA LEU A 59 -14.67 16.38 0.69
C LEU A 59 -14.40 17.84 0.37
N ARG A 60 -15.33 18.53 -0.31
CA ARG A 60 -15.29 19.97 -0.53
C ARG A 60 -15.21 20.75 0.79
N GLY A 61 -16.01 20.33 1.78
CA GLY A 61 -15.92 20.89 3.14
C GLY A 61 -14.59 20.65 3.83
N VAL A 62 -13.98 19.48 3.62
CA VAL A 62 -12.69 19.12 4.25
C VAL A 62 -11.51 19.86 3.64
N PHE A 63 -11.50 20.03 2.31
CA PHE A 63 -10.38 20.64 1.59
C PHE A 63 -10.53 22.15 1.37
N GLY A 64 -11.73 22.71 1.56
CA GLY A 64 -12.01 24.12 1.31
C GLY A 64 -11.97 24.53 -0.17
N ILE A 65 -11.94 23.56 -1.08
CA ILE A 65 -11.86 23.74 -2.54
C ILE A 65 -12.85 22.81 -3.24
N PRO A 66 -13.34 23.17 -4.43
CA PRO A 66 -14.24 22.33 -5.19
C PRO A 66 -13.60 20.96 -5.47
N VAL A 67 -14.27 19.89 -5.07
CA VAL A 67 -13.89 18.51 -5.39
C VAL A 67 -14.81 17.99 -6.47
N ASP A 68 -14.25 17.62 -7.62
CA ASP A 68 -15.01 17.02 -8.72
C ASP A 68 -15.34 15.55 -8.37
N GLU A 69 -16.54 15.10 -8.70
CA GLU A 69 -16.93 13.68 -8.57
C GLU A 69 -15.97 12.72 -9.28
N ARG A 70 -15.36 13.17 -10.38
CA ARG A 70 -14.33 12.40 -11.08
C ARG A 70 -13.13 12.08 -10.21
N ALA A 71 -12.71 13.00 -9.33
CA ALA A 71 -11.63 12.77 -8.39
C ALA A 71 -12.02 11.70 -7.37
N VAL A 72 -13.27 11.69 -6.93
CA VAL A 72 -13.81 10.66 -6.04
C VAL A 72 -13.85 9.31 -6.75
N TRP A 73 -14.33 9.25 -7.99
CA TRP A 73 -14.35 8.03 -8.79
C TRP A 73 -12.95 7.45 -8.98
N LEU A 74 -11.96 8.30 -9.28
CA LEU A 74 -10.57 7.88 -9.40
C LEU A 74 -10.00 7.36 -8.06
N ALA A 75 -10.38 7.99 -6.95
CA ALA A 75 -10.01 7.50 -5.62
C ALA A 75 -10.62 6.13 -5.34
N LEU A 76 -11.91 5.96 -5.60
CA LEU A 76 -12.62 4.69 -5.43
C LEU A 76 -12.02 3.57 -6.29
N GLU A 77 -11.67 3.84 -7.54
CA GLU A 77 -10.99 2.87 -8.40
C GLU A 77 -9.66 2.41 -7.80
N ARG A 78 -8.86 3.34 -7.31
CA ARG A 78 -7.56 3.02 -6.72
C ARG A 78 -7.70 2.25 -5.40
N LEU A 79 -8.65 2.64 -4.57
CA LEU A 79 -9.00 1.93 -3.35
C LEU A 79 -9.50 0.52 -3.65
N SER A 80 -10.33 0.36 -4.69
CA SER A 80 -10.81 -0.94 -5.16
C SER A 80 -9.67 -1.84 -5.65
N ARG A 81 -8.76 -1.30 -6.46
CA ARG A 81 -7.56 -2.04 -6.93
C ARG A 81 -6.62 -2.42 -5.77
N ALA A 82 -6.62 -1.63 -4.70
CA ALA A 82 -5.86 -1.93 -3.50
C ALA A 82 -6.60 -2.88 -2.54
N TYR A 83 -7.81 -3.32 -2.89
CA TYR A 83 -8.68 -4.17 -2.06
C TYR A 83 -9.07 -3.54 -0.71
N LEU A 84 -9.21 -2.23 -0.69
CA LEU A 84 -9.60 -1.47 0.51
C LEU A 84 -11.10 -1.16 0.57
N LEU A 85 -11.88 -1.62 -0.39
CA LEU A 85 -13.34 -1.59 -0.40
C LEU A 85 -13.90 -3.00 -0.25
N GLU A 86 -15.10 -3.13 0.31
CA GLU A 86 -15.78 -4.43 0.46
C GLU A 86 -16.17 -4.99 -0.90
N GLU A 87 -16.67 -4.14 -1.79
CA GLU A 87 -17.05 -4.51 -3.14
C GLU A 87 -16.19 -3.79 -4.18
N PRO A 88 -15.87 -4.46 -5.30
CA PRO A 88 -15.13 -3.82 -6.37
C PRO A 88 -15.99 -2.73 -7.03
N VAL A 89 -15.43 -1.55 -7.19
CA VAL A 89 -16.08 -0.43 -7.85
C VAL A 89 -15.79 -0.49 -9.35
N VAL A 90 -16.86 -0.56 -10.14
CA VAL A 90 -16.78 -0.46 -11.60
C VAL A 90 -16.96 1.01 -11.98
N LEU A 91 -15.99 1.55 -12.70
CA LEU A 91 -16.07 2.90 -13.22
C LEU A 91 -17.21 3.05 -14.22
N PRO A 92 -18.00 4.12 -14.15
CA PRO A 92 -18.95 4.42 -15.21
C PRO A 92 -18.20 4.74 -16.52
N ARG A 93 -18.80 4.40 -17.66
CA ARG A 93 -18.16 4.55 -18.99
C ARG A 93 -17.63 5.96 -19.28
N TRP A 94 -18.27 6.98 -18.74
CA TRP A 94 -17.83 8.36 -18.88
C TRP A 94 -16.56 8.68 -18.10
N ALA A 95 -16.22 7.86 -17.09
CA ALA A 95 -15.00 7.96 -16.30
C ALA A 95 -13.87 7.07 -16.86
N GLU A 96 -14.20 6.15 -17.78
CA GLU A 96 -13.23 5.33 -18.50
C GLU A 96 -12.51 6.17 -19.55
N GLY A 97 -11.19 6.18 -19.51
CA GLY A 97 -10.36 6.81 -20.55
C GLY A 97 -9.72 8.15 -20.19
N TYR A 98 -10.00 8.70 -19.02
CA TYR A 98 -9.26 9.88 -18.58
C TYR A 98 -7.84 9.51 -18.15
N SER A 99 -6.86 9.92 -18.98
CA SER A 99 -5.46 9.84 -18.59
C SER A 99 -5.18 10.82 -17.45
N ARG A 100 -4.15 10.51 -16.63
CA ARG A 100 -3.67 11.45 -15.58
C ARG A 100 -3.41 12.85 -16.13
N ARG A 101 -2.96 12.94 -17.38
CA ARG A 101 -2.63 14.19 -18.06
C ARG A 101 -3.87 15.02 -18.37
N GLU A 102 -4.93 14.41 -18.84
CA GLU A 102 -6.21 15.07 -19.13
C GLU A 102 -6.90 15.51 -17.84
N TRP A 103 -6.78 14.71 -16.79
CA TRP A 103 -7.32 15.06 -15.48
C TRP A 103 -6.60 16.29 -14.89
N VAL A 104 -5.26 16.31 -14.92
CA VAL A 104 -4.46 17.46 -14.46
C VAL A 104 -4.76 18.70 -15.31
N ALA A 105 -5.00 18.55 -16.59
CA ALA A 105 -5.36 19.65 -17.48
C ALA A 105 -6.77 20.21 -17.21
N SER A 106 -7.73 19.35 -16.81
CA SER A 106 -9.13 19.77 -16.56
C SER A 106 -9.32 20.44 -15.20
N VAL A 107 -8.54 20.07 -14.18
CA VAL A 107 -8.64 20.62 -12.81
C VAL A 107 -7.94 21.99 -12.68
N GLY A 108 -7.22 22.41 -13.72
CA GLY A 108 -6.50 23.69 -13.68
C GLY A 108 -5.45 23.70 -12.57
N ARG A 109 -4.84 24.84 -12.33
CA ARG A 109 -3.77 25.05 -11.34
C ARG A 109 -4.17 24.84 -9.87
N VAL A 110 -5.37 24.35 -9.60
CA VAL A 110 -5.88 24.09 -8.26
C VAL A 110 -5.52 22.69 -7.81
N SER A 111 -4.29 22.59 -7.40
CA SER A 111 -3.74 21.62 -6.45
C SER A 111 -3.54 20.17 -6.90
N ALA A 112 -2.27 19.84 -7.07
CA ALA A 112 -1.73 18.47 -6.99
C ALA A 112 -2.21 17.68 -5.74
N VAL A 113 -2.74 18.37 -4.73
CA VAL A 113 -3.30 17.81 -3.49
C VAL A 113 -4.55 16.97 -3.73
N LEU A 114 -5.35 17.26 -4.78
CA LEU A 114 -6.58 16.52 -5.08
C LEU A 114 -6.40 15.27 -5.93
N VAL A 115 -5.19 14.99 -6.40
CA VAL A 115 -4.93 13.72 -7.11
C VAL A 115 -4.88 12.59 -6.08
N PRO A 116 -5.87 11.70 -6.03
CA PRO A 116 -5.82 10.58 -5.10
C PRO A 116 -4.61 9.72 -5.45
N ALA A 117 -3.83 9.33 -4.46
CA ALA A 117 -2.72 8.41 -4.63
C ALA A 117 -2.86 7.25 -3.64
N VAL A 118 -2.80 6.04 -4.16
CA VAL A 118 -2.68 4.80 -3.40
C VAL A 118 -1.45 4.09 -3.91
N VAL A 119 -0.39 4.08 -3.13
CA VAL A 119 0.84 3.37 -3.44
C VAL A 119 0.84 2.08 -2.63
N SER A 120 0.80 0.94 -3.30
CA SER A 120 0.85 -0.36 -2.64
C SER A 120 2.22 -0.98 -2.82
N ILE A 121 2.78 -1.45 -1.71
CA ILE A 121 4.05 -2.16 -1.65
C ILE A 121 3.74 -3.56 -1.12
N LEU A 122 4.17 -4.58 -1.85
CA LEU A 122 4.20 -5.93 -1.28
C LEU A 122 5.19 -5.88 -0.11
N SER A 123 4.69 -6.07 1.10
CA SER A 123 5.60 -6.32 2.21
C SER A 123 6.34 -7.60 1.87
N PRO A 124 7.67 -7.62 1.79
CA PRO A 124 8.36 -8.90 1.72
C PRO A 124 7.82 -9.69 2.91
N MET A 125 7.18 -10.83 2.63
CA MET A 125 6.96 -11.84 3.67
C MET A 125 8.29 -11.89 4.39
N ALA A 126 8.27 -11.85 5.76
CA ALA A 126 9.50 -11.96 6.50
C ALA A 126 10.28 -13.09 5.81
N ALA A 127 11.10 -12.70 4.85
CA ALA A 127 12.13 -13.57 4.37
C ALA A 127 12.76 -13.93 5.70
N SER A 128 12.55 -15.15 6.14
CA SER A 128 13.42 -15.71 7.14
C SER A 128 14.74 -15.16 6.72
N ALA A 129 15.32 -14.29 7.52
CA ALA A 129 16.66 -13.80 7.27
C ALA A 129 17.59 -15.01 7.49
N ALA A 130 17.36 -16.03 6.70
CA ALA A 130 18.33 -16.96 6.23
C ALA A 130 19.20 -16.11 5.30
N SER A 131 20.05 -15.30 5.90
CA SER A 131 21.30 -14.92 5.28
C SER A 131 22.12 -16.20 5.13
N GLY A 132 21.49 -17.16 4.46
CA GLY A 132 22.11 -18.34 3.94
C GLY A 132 22.91 -17.91 2.74
N ILE A 133 24.11 -17.42 2.96
CA ILE A 133 25.15 -17.45 1.93
C ILE A 133 25.27 -18.93 1.58
N SER A 134 24.77 -19.29 0.40
CA SER A 134 24.93 -20.63 -0.15
C SER A 134 26.41 -20.81 -0.47
N ILE A 135 27.15 -21.33 0.49
CA ILE A 135 28.59 -21.57 0.32
C ILE A 135 28.77 -23.02 -0.07
N THR A 136 29.17 -23.21 -1.32
CA THR A 136 29.45 -24.52 -1.92
C THR A 136 30.67 -25.24 -1.31
N ALA A 137 31.42 -24.60 -0.41
CA ALA A 137 32.56 -25.16 0.26
C ALA A 137 32.63 -24.73 1.72
N CYS A 138 32.06 -25.55 2.59
CA CYS A 138 32.26 -25.41 4.02
C CYS A 138 33.61 -26.10 4.38
N SER A 139 34.70 -25.38 4.31
CA SER A 139 35.95 -25.82 4.90
C SER A 139 35.88 -25.59 6.40
N ALA A 140 35.78 -26.67 7.17
CA ALA A 140 35.90 -26.59 8.62
C ALA A 140 37.37 -26.19 8.95
N ARG A 141 37.64 -24.91 9.02
CA ARG A 141 38.85 -24.36 9.57
C ARG A 141 38.62 -23.92 11.01
N PRO A 142 39.62 -24.08 11.91
CA PRO A 142 39.47 -23.67 13.31
C PRO A 142 39.47 -22.14 13.52
N ASP A 143 39.40 -21.36 12.47
CA ASP A 143 39.52 -19.91 12.48
C ASP A 143 38.15 -19.16 12.45
N ALA A 144 37.06 -19.80 12.92
CA ALA A 144 35.76 -19.22 13.04
C ALA A 144 35.28 -18.42 11.80
N SER A 145 35.52 -18.97 10.60
CA SER A 145 35.07 -18.33 9.36
C SER A 145 34.18 -19.24 8.54
N CYS A 146 33.04 -18.73 8.09
CA CYS A 146 32.18 -19.41 7.13
C CYS A 146 32.46 -18.86 5.72
N GLY A 147 33.03 -19.70 4.85
CA GLY A 147 33.31 -19.34 3.46
C GLY A 147 34.24 -18.15 3.26
N GLY A 148 35.23 -18.00 4.12
CA GLY A 148 36.19 -16.89 4.03
C GLY A 148 35.72 -15.59 4.68
N THR A 149 34.49 -15.53 5.23
CA THR A 149 34.01 -14.39 5.99
C THR A 149 34.04 -14.72 7.48
N PRO A 150 34.73 -13.94 8.33
CA PRO A 150 34.78 -14.19 9.76
C PRO A 150 33.40 -14.02 10.40
N CYS A 151 33.07 -14.91 11.34
CA CYS A 151 31.86 -14.78 12.15
C CYS A 151 31.96 -13.52 13.04
N LYS A 152 30.92 -12.70 13.06
CA LYS A 152 30.88 -11.51 13.92
C LYS A 152 30.47 -11.87 15.33
N THR A 153 31.12 -11.29 16.32
CA THR A 153 30.74 -11.41 17.74
C THR A 153 29.26 -11.06 17.96
N PRO A 154 28.47 -11.82 18.79
CA PRO A 154 28.93 -12.86 19.73
C PRO A 154 29.08 -14.27 19.17
N LEU A 155 28.79 -14.50 17.89
CA LEU A 155 28.85 -15.83 17.26
C LEU A 155 30.29 -16.14 16.87
N THR A 156 30.88 -17.13 17.51
CA THR A 156 32.31 -17.41 17.37
C THR A 156 32.65 -18.73 16.66
N THR A 157 31.66 -19.57 16.36
CA THR A 157 31.87 -20.87 15.76
C THR A 157 31.11 -21.04 14.46
N CYS A 158 31.76 -21.65 13.47
CA CYS A 158 31.14 -22.03 12.21
C CYS A 158 30.60 -23.45 12.31
N VAL A 159 29.29 -23.64 12.29
CA VAL A 159 28.64 -24.95 12.39
C VAL A 159 28.07 -25.35 11.05
N LYS A 160 28.37 -26.57 10.61
CA LYS A 160 27.87 -27.17 9.40
C LYS A 160 26.49 -27.84 9.67
N GLN A 161 25.45 -27.38 9.05
CA GLN A 161 24.14 -28.03 9.05
C GLN A 161 23.78 -28.47 7.63
N GLY A 162 23.95 -29.74 7.31
CA GLY A 162 23.70 -30.28 5.97
C GLY A 162 24.64 -29.70 4.91
N LYS A 163 24.08 -28.97 3.94
CA LYS A 163 24.82 -28.27 2.87
C LYS A 163 25.13 -26.80 3.16
N MET A 164 24.75 -26.29 4.32
CA MET A 164 24.96 -24.88 4.70
C MET A 164 25.86 -24.76 5.92
N CYS A 165 26.59 -23.65 5.99
CA CYS A 165 27.37 -23.25 7.15
C CYS A 165 26.73 -22.03 7.80
N THR A 166 26.59 -22.07 9.11
CA THR A 166 26.07 -20.97 9.91
C THR A 166 27.04 -20.62 11.02
N CYS A 167 27.14 -19.34 11.35
CA CYS A 167 27.85 -18.90 12.56
C CYS A 167 26.92 -19.12 13.76
N ALA A 168 27.39 -19.84 14.78
CA ALA A 168 26.72 -20.11 16.04
C ALA A 168 27.52 -19.59 17.22
#